data_6c36f06be634cd32ac8d24d4be6bdba2
#
_entry.id   6c36f06be634cd32ac8d24d4be6bdba2
#
_cell.length_a   1.000
_cell.length_b   1.000
_cell.length_c   1.000
_cell.angle_alpha   90.00
_cell.angle_beta   90.00
_cell.angle_gamma   90.00
#
_symmetry.space_group_name_H-M   'P 1'
#
loop_
_entity.id
_entity.type
_entity.pdbx_description
1 polymer ?
#
loop_
_entity_poly.entity_id
_entity_poly.type
_entity_poly.pdbx_seq_one_letter_code
_entity_poly.pdbx_strand_id
1 'polypeptide(L)'
;MFVPICIKKKEGARNASSVRSESADHKKHRPRPVTITLSTRAARDQWLASRKTHQLTNDDVFANGNTHRIYVNEDLTKHMRNILWTAKNELKSTYKYIWIQNGRVLLRKDDPNDSKIRSIRTLSDINMYINEITGNK
;
A
#
# COMPACT_ATOMS: atom_id res chain seq x y z
N MET A 1 -21.85 -9.21 2.65
CA MET A 1 -20.95 -8.18 3.22
C MET A 1 -20.06 -7.66 2.09
N PHE A 2 -20.27 -6.43 1.67
CA PHE A 2 -19.51 -5.81 0.58
C PHE A 2 -18.09 -5.48 1.06
N VAL A 3 -17.10 -5.74 0.22
CA VAL A 3 -15.70 -5.51 0.58
C VAL A 3 -15.04 -4.60 -0.44
N PRO A 4 -14.65 -3.38 -0.07
CA PRO A 4 -14.09 -2.41 -0.98
C PRO A 4 -12.64 -2.70 -1.35
N ILE A 5 -12.28 -2.38 -2.59
CA ILE A 5 -10.92 -2.37 -3.14
C ILE A 5 -10.61 -0.95 -3.61
N CYS A 6 -9.41 -0.47 -3.31
CA CYS A 6 -8.94 0.84 -3.75
C CYS A 6 -7.98 0.69 -4.93
N ILE A 7 -8.28 1.34 -6.04
CA ILE A 7 -7.43 1.39 -7.24
C ILE A 7 -6.73 2.75 -7.30
N LYS A 8 -5.41 2.76 -7.42
CA LYS A 8 -4.59 3.97 -7.53
C LYS A 8 -3.77 3.95 -8.81
N LYS A 9 -3.77 5.05 -9.54
CA LYS A 9 -2.88 5.33 -10.67
C LYS A 9 -1.61 6.01 -10.15
N LYS A 10 -0.45 5.57 -10.60
CA LYS A 10 0.82 6.27 -10.37
C LYS A 10 1.12 7.13 -11.60
N GLU A 11 1.28 8.44 -11.42
CA GLU A 11 1.84 9.28 -12.46
C GLU A 11 3.34 9.02 -12.58
N GLY A 12 3.79 8.74 -13.80
CA GLY A 12 5.21 8.59 -14.10
C GLY A 12 5.95 9.92 -13.89
N ALA A 13 7.17 9.84 -13.37
CA ALA A 13 8.09 10.98 -13.35
C ALA A 13 8.34 11.42 -14.79
N ARG A 14 7.93 12.63 -15.15
CA ARG A 14 8.34 13.26 -16.41
C ARG A 14 9.80 13.67 -16.27
N ASN A 15 10.63 13.23 -17.19
CA ASN A 15 11.98 13.75 -17.36
C ASN A 15 11.89 15.25 -17.61
N ALA A 16 12.46 16.02 -16.69
CA ALA A 16 12.59 17.46 -16.84
C ALA A 16 13.77 17.74 -17.76
N SER A 17 13.50 18.16 -18.99
CA SER A 17 14.44 18.97 -19.75
C SER A 17 13.82 20.34 -19.98
N SER A 18 14.44 21.31 -19.29
CA SER A 18 14.60 22.72 -19.68
C SER A 18 13.38 23.62 -19.93
N VAL A 19 13.45 24.74 -19.22
CA VAL A 19 13.12 26.16 -19.53
C VAL A 19 12.02 26.81 -18.70
N ARG A 20 12.51 27.73 -17.84
CA ARG A 20 12.00 29.04 -17.35
C ARG A 20 10.55 29.21 -16.86
N SER A 21 10.54 29.61 -15.61
CA SER A 21 9.76 30.72 -14.99
C SER A 21 8.31 30.89 -15.41
N GLU A 22 7.42 30.46 -14.50
CA GLU A 22 6.34 31.30 -14.01
C GLU A 22 5.74 30.65 -12.76
N SER A 23 5.64 31.48 -11.71
CA SER A 23 5.02 31.14 -10.44
C SER A 23 3.52 30.90 -10.63
N ALA A 24 3.15 29.65 -10.78
CA ALA A 24 1.77 29.22 -10.60
C ALA A 24 1.79 28.00 -9.70
N ASP A 25 1.13 28.14 -8.56
CA ASP A 25 0.88 27.14 -7.53
C ASP A 25 0.18 25.91 -8.16
N HIS A 26 0.99 25.08 -8.83
CA HIS A 26 0.55 23.81 -9.37
C HIS A 26 0.47 22.83 -8.22
N LYS A 27 -0.58 22.91 -7.40
CA LYS A 27 -1.04 21.78 -6.60
C LYS A 27 -1.05 20.57 -7.53
N LYS A 28 0.02 19.75 -7.46
CA LYS A 28 0.13 18.49 -8.20
C LYS A 28 -1.18 17.74 -8.02
N HIS A 29 -2.01 17.74 -9.03
CA HIS A 29 -3.32 17.10 -9.01
C HIS A 29 -3.10 15.60 -8.91
N ARG A 30 -3.04 15.08 -7.67
CA ARG A 30 -2.91 13.65 -7.44
C ARG A 30 -4.18 12.96 -7.95
N PRO A 31 -4.06 11.96 -8.81
CA PRO A 31 -5.22 11.23 -9.30
C PRO A 31 -6.00 10.65 -8.12
N ARG A 32 -7.31 10.81 -8.16
CA ARG A 32 -8.19 10.29 -7.12
C ARG A 32 -8.22 8.76 -7.20
N PRO A 33 -8.16 8.05 -6.08
CA PRO A 33 -8.37 6.62 -6.08
C PRO A 33 -9.82 6.30 -6.44
N VAL A 34 -10.01 5.20 -7.17
CA VAL A 34 -11.33 4.62 -7.45
C VAL A 34 -11.56 3.49 -6.45
N THR A 35 -12.67 3.52 -5.75
CA THR A 35 -13.08 2.42 -4.85
C THR A 35 -14.09 1.54 -5.57
N ILE A 36 -13.80 0.24 -5.65
CA ILE A 36 -14.68 -0.77 -6.21
C ILE A 36 -15.18 -1.65 -5.07
N THR A 37 -16.49 -1.85 -5.03
CA THR A 37 -17.13 -2.74 -4.05
C THR A 37 -17.50 -4.05 -4.72
N LEU A 38 -16.98 -5.16 -4.23
CA LEU A 38 -17.26 -6.49 -4.73
C LEU A 38 -18.30 -7.20 -3.87
N SER A 39 -19.16 -8.00 -4.49
CA SER A 39 -20.28 -8.67 -3.85
C SER A 39 -19.84 -9.76 -2.86
N THR A 40 -18.70 -10.40 -3.11
CA THR A 40 -18.21 -11.49 -2.27
C THR A 40 -16.75 -11.28 -1.83
N ARG A 41 -16.43 -11.86 -0.68
CA ARG A 41 -15.05 -11.88 -0.18
C ARG A 41 -14.12 -12.68 -1.09
N ALA A 42 -14.62 -13.79 -1.65
CA ALA A 42 -13.85 -14.63 -2.57
C ALA A 42 -13.43 -13.85 -3.82
N ALA A 43 -14.34 -13.08 -4.45
CA ALA A 43 -14.02 -12.24 -5.59
C ALA A 43 -12.95 -11.19 -5.24
N ARG A 44 -13.06 -10.54 -4.06
CA ARG A 44 -12.03 -9.61 -3.58
C ARG A 44 -10.67 -10.28 -3.44
N ASP A 45 -10.63 -11.46 -2.84
CA ASP A 45 -9.37 -12.17 -2.57
C ASP A 45 -8.72 -12.63 -3.89
N GLN A 46 -9.52 -13.03 -4.90
CA GLN A 46 -9.05 -13.30 -6.25
C GLN A 46 -8.44 -12.05 -6.91
N TRP A 47 -9.11 -10.90 -6.84
CA TRP A 47 -8.60 -9.63 -7.38
C TRP A 47 -7.29 -9.21 -6.72
N LEU A 48 -7.20 -9.36 -5.41
CA LEU A 48 -5.98 -9.04 -4.68
C LEU A 48 -4.86 -10.05 -4.94
N ALA A 49 -5.17 -11.29 -5.22
CA ALA A 49 -4.17 -12.30 -5.60
C ALA A 49 -3.64 -12.06 -7.01
N SER A 50 -4.51 -11.74 -7.97
CA SER A 50 -4.14 -11.52 -9.37
C SER A 50 -3.16 -10.37 -9.58
N ARG A 51 -3.14 -9.37 -8.69
CA ARG A 51 -2.15 -8.27 -8.75
C ARG A 51 -0.70 -8.72 -8.64
N LYS A 52 -0.44 -9.92 -8.13
CA LYS A 52 0.92 -10.49 -8.00
C LYS A 52 1.39 -11.11 -9.31
N THR A 53 0.47 -11.67 -10.08
CA THR A 53 0.75 -12.38 -11.34
C THR A 53 0.52 -11.49 -12.55
N HIS A 54 -0.40 -10.52 -12.45
CA HIS A 54 -0.76 -9.63 -13.53
C HIS A 54 -0.54 -8.18 -13.16
N GLN A 55 0.24 -7.47 -13.97
CA GLN A 55 0.46 -6.03 -13.83
C GLN A 55 -0.64 -5.30 -14.61
N LEU A 56 -1.66 -4.83 -13.91
CA LEU A 56 -2.73 -4.04 -14.52
C LEU A 56 -2.20 -2.68 -14.96
N THR A 57 -2.41 -2.33 -16.21
CA THR A 57 -2.04 -1.05 -16.81
C THR A 57 -3.27 -0.23 -17.20
N ASN A 58 -3.05 1.04 -17.50
CA ASN A 58 -4.11 1.91 -17.99
C ASN A 58 -4.62 1.47 -19.38
N ASP A 59 -3.74 0.86 -20.17
CA ASP A 59 -4.10 0.32 -21.47
C ASP A 59 -5.04 -0.89 -21.39
N ASP A 60 -4.83 -1.77 -20.39
CA ASP A 60 -5.73 -2.91 -20.14
C ASP A 60 -7.16 -2.48 -19.82
N VAL A 61 -7.34 -1.27 -19.27
CA VAL A 61 -8.66 -0.77 -18.87
C VAL A 61 -9.30 0.13 -19.93
N PHE A 62 -8.52 0.95 -20.63
CA PHE A 62 -9.04 2.01 -21.50
C PHE A 62 -8.63 1.87 -22.96
N ALA A 63 -7.81 0.88 -23.33
CA ALA A 63 -7.29 0.63 -24.68
C ALA A 63 -6.76 1.92 -25.36
N ASN A 64 -6.00 2.75 -24.60
CA ASN A 64 -5.53 4.06 -25.04
C ASN A 64 -4.02 4.15 -25.23
N GLY A 65 -3.32 3.01 -25.30
CA GLY A 65 -1.86 2.92 -25.44
C GLY A 65 -1.05 3.40 -24.23
N ASN A 66 -1.70 3.71 -23.13
CA ASN A 66 -1.05 4.22 -21.93
C ASN A 66 -0.67 3.08 -20.97
N THR A 67 0.62 2.77 -20.90
CA THR A 67 1.18 1.68 -20.09
C THR A 67 1.39 2.02 -18.61
N HIS A 68 0.87 3.15 -18.11
CA HIS A 68 0.97 3.49 -16.68
C HIS A 68 0.30 2.45 -15.81
N ARG A 69 1.04 1.99 -14.80
CA ARG A 69 0.59 0.93 -13.88
C ARG A 69 -0.56 1.39 -13.01
N ILE A 70 -1.58 0.54 -12.91
CA ILE A 70 -2.69 0.66 -11.98
C ILE A 70 -2.42 -0.24 -10.76
N TYR A 71 -2.58 0.29 -9.56
CA TYR A 71 -2.37 -0.44 -8.31
C TYR A 71 -3.71 -0.81 -7.68
N VAL A 72 -3.92 -2.10 -7.49
CA VAL A 72 -5.08 -2.65 -6.79
C VAL A 72 -4.69 -2.93 -5.33
N ASN A 73 -5.36 -2.31 -4.37
CA ASN A 73 -5.09 -2.48 -2.95
C ASN A 73 -6.38 -2.59 -2.16
N GLU A 74 -6.31 -3.14 -0.95
CA GLU A 74 -7.42 -3.07 -0.03
C GLU A 74 -7.74 -1.61 0.31
N ASP A 75 -9.04 -1.27 0.34
CA ASP A 75 -9.46 0.05 0.84
C ASP A 75 -9.40 0.05 2.36
N LEU A 76 -8.48 0.84 2.88
CA LEU A 76 -8.21 0.91 4.31
C LEU A 76 -8.90 2.12 4.93
N THR A 77 -9.40 1.95 6.13
CA THR A 77 -9.82 3.09 6.95
C THR A 77 -8.66 4.05 7.18
N LYS A 78 -8.96 5.30 7.51
CA LYS A 78 -7.94 6.31 7.86
C LYS A 78 -7.05 5.82 9.01
N HIS A 79 -7.64 5.16 10.00
CA HIS A 79 -6.93 4.57 11.12
C HIS A 79 -5.93 3.50 10.69
N MET A 80 -6.34 2.53 9.88
CA MET A 80 -5.46 1.46 9.39
C MET A 80 -4.35 1.97 8.46
N ARG A 81 -4.63 3.03 7.68
CA ARG A 81 -3.59 3.71 6.88
C ARG A 81 -2.54 4.36 7.76
N ASN A 82 -2.95 4.99 8.86
CA ASN A 82 -2.03 5.57 9.82
C ASN A 82 -1.16 4.50 10.49
N ILE A 83 -1.77 3.41 10.97
CA ILE A 83 -1.03 2.27 11.56
C ILE A 83 -0.01 1.71 10.57
N LEU A 84 -0.40 1.48 9.31
CA LEU A 84 0.52 0.98 8.28
C LEU A 84 1.70 1.93 8.04
N TRP A 85 1.41 3.23 7.97
CA TRP A 85 2.44 4.25 7.76
C TRP A 85 3.42 4.30 8.94
N THR A 86 2.91 4.36 10.17
CA THR A 86 3.73 4.37 11.39
C THR A 86 4.57 3.08 11.49
N ALA A 87 3.96 1.91 11.28
CA ALA A 87 4.69 0.65 11.30
C ALA A 87 5.83 0.62 10.26
N LYS A 88 5.61 1.16 9.06
CA LYS A 88 6.65 1.23 8.03
C LYS A 88 7.78 2.19 8.38
N ASN A 89 7.50 3.26 9.11
CA ASN A 89 8.53 4.22 9.51
C ASN A 89 9.34 3.69 10.68
N GLU A 90 8.67 3.17 11.70
CA GLU A 90 9.29 2.82 12.99
C GLU A 90 9.91 1.40 12.98
N LEU A 91 9.28 0.45 12.29
CA LEU A 91 9.64 -0.97 12.40
C LEU A 91 10.38 -1.51 11.17
N LYS A 92 10.59 -0.72 10.11
CA LYS A 92 11.21 -1.16 8.86
C LYS A 92 12.67 -1.63 9.05
N SER A 93 13.37 -1.11 10.03
CA SER A 93 14.74 -1.51 10.37
C SER A 93 14.83 -2.95 10.85
N THR A 94 13.82 -3.43 11.55
CA THR A 94 13.80 -4.77 12.17
C THR A 94 12.91 -5.74 11.40
N TYR A 95 11.81 -5.26 10.84
CA TYR A 95 10.85 -6.07 10.08
C TYR A 95 10.94 -5.74 8.59
N LYS A 96 11.58 -6.59 7.82
CA LYS A 96 11.77 -6.39 6.37
C LYS A 96 10.44 -6.40 5.61
N TYR A 97 9.50 -7.22 6.05
CA TYR A 97 8.21 -7.39 5.39
C TYR A 97 7.10 -6.78 6.25
N ILE A 98 6.44 -5.73 5.72
CA ILE A 98 5.29 -5.07 6.33
C ILE A 98 4.23 -4.92 5.25
N TRP A 99 3.08 -5.60 5.42
CA TRP A 99 2.01 -5.61 4.43
C TRP A 99 0.63 -5.61 5.07
N ILE A 100 -0.40 -5.43 4.23
CA ILE A 100 -1.80 -5.53 4.62
C ILE A 100 -2.38 -6.83 4.09
N GLN A 101 -3.14 -7.49 4.93
CA GLN A 101 -3.96 -8.64 4.54
C GLN A 101 -5.23 -8.67 5.40
N ASN A 102 -6.38 -8.71 4.74
CA ASN A 102 -7.69 -8.72 5.40
C ASN A 102 -7.89 -7.57 6.40
N GLY A 103 -7.49 -6.35 6.02
CA GLY A 103 -7.61 -5.17 6.84
C GLY A 103 -6.70 -5.14 8.09
N ARG A 104 -5.69 -6.01 8.16
CA ARG A 104 -4.71 -6.06 9.26
C ARG A 104 -3.32 -5.75 8.75
N VAL A 105 -2.54 -5.04 9.53
CA VAL A 105 -1.10 -4.85 9.27
C VAL A 105 -0.36 -6.07 9.80
N LEU A 106 0.40 -6.70 8.92
CA LEU A 106 1.20 -7.87 9.25
C LEU A 106 2.69 -7.55 9.10
N LEU A 107 3.50 -8.16 9.96
CA LEU A 107 4.95 -8.01 10.04
C LEU A 107 5.63 -9.37 9.96
N ARG A 108 6.80 -9.42 9.31
CA ARG A 108 7.72 -10.56 9.37
C ARG A 108 9.16 -10.08 9.28
N LYS A 109 10.02 -10.66 10.10
CA LYS A 109 11.48 -10.49 9.98
C LYS A 109 12.02 -11.28 8.78
N ASP A 110 13.20 -10.92 8.32
CA ASP A 110 13.95 -11.66 7.30
C ASP A 110 14.93 -12.64 7.96
N ASP A 111 14.52 -13.25 9.05
CA ASP A 111 15.32 -14.21 9.81
C ASP A 111 14.74 -15.61 9.58
N PRO A 112 15.53 -16.58 9.07
CA PRO A 112 15.08 -17.96 8.91
C PRO A 112 14.67 -18.60 10.25
N ASN A 113 15.23 -18.16 11.38
CA ASN A 113 14.90 -18.66 12.72
C ASN A 113 13.66 -17.97 13.31
N ASP A 114 13.27 -16.77 12.83
CA ASP A 114 12.08 -16.04 13.28
C ASP A 114 11.18 -15.67 12.08
N SER A 115 10.66 -16.67 11.41
CA SER A 115 9.70 -16.51 10.29
C SER A 115 8.26 -16.22 10.75
N LYS A 116 8.04 -16.02 12.06
CA LYS A 116 6.72 -15.81 12.66
C LYS A 116 6.07 -14.54 12.11
N ILE A 117 4.83 -14.67 11.63
CA ILE A 117 4.00 -13.53 11.23
C ILE A 117 3.35 -12.93 12.48
N ARG A 118 3.57 -11.63 12.67
CA ARG A 118 2.98 -10.84 13.74
C ARG A 118 1.95 -9.89 13.17
N SER A 119 0.92 -9.53 13.93
CA SER A 119 -0.11 -8.59 13.49
C SER A 119 -0.20 -7.37 14.39
N ILE A 120 -0.43 -6.20 13.77
CA ILE A 120 -0.66 -4.93 14.44
C ILE A 120 -2.11 -4.52 14.21
N ARG A 121 -2.80 -4.13 15.28
CA ARG A 121 -4.18 -3.62 15.25
C ARG A 121 -4.28 -2.19 15.76
N THR A 122 -3.38 -1.83 16.66
CA THR A 122 -3.37 -0.54 17.35
C THR A 122 -1.98 0.10 17.28
N LEU A 123 -1.91 1.41 17.56
CA LEU A 123 -0.63 2.10 17.71
C LEU A 123 0.13 1.61 18.95
N SER A 124 -0.57 1.16 19.99
CA SER A 124 0.04 0.57 21.19
C SER A 124 0.84 -0.70 20.87
N ASP A 125 0.36 -1.51 19.91
CA ASP A 125 1.10 -2.70 19.48
C ASP A 125 2.45 -2.31 18.84
N ILE A 126 2.50 -1.19 18.10
CA ILE A 126 3.74 -0.67 17.52
C ILE A 126 4.73 -0.31 18.63
N ASN A 127 4.27 0.42 19.65
CA ASN A 127 5.12 0.80 20.78
C ASN A 127 5.65 -0.42 21.53
N MET A 128 4.84 -1.46 21.68
CA MET A 128 5.26 -2.72 22.29
C MET A 128 6.40 -3.37 21.49
N TYR A 129 6.30 -3.44 20.15
CA TYR A 129 7.36 -3.96 19.30
C TYR A 129 8.62 -3.07 19.30
N ILE A 130 8.49 -1.75 19.39
CA ILE A 130 9.63 -0.84 19.54
C ILE A 130 10.36 -1.13 20.86
N ASN A 131 9.62 -1.28 21.97
CA ASN A 131 10.21 -1.59 23.27
C ASN A 131 10.91 -2.97 23.30
N GLU A 132 10.35 -3.98 22.64
CA GLU A 132 11.01 -5.28 22.44
C GLU A 132 12.35 -5.14 21.71
N ILE A 133 12.43 -4.26 20.71
CA ILE A 133 13.64 -4.01 19.92
C ILE A 133 14.69 -3.24 20.75
N THR A 134 14.24 -2.25 21.53
CA THR A 134 15.15 -1.39 22.32
C THR A 134 15.55 -2.02 23.64
N GLY A 135 14.70 -2.85 24.24
CA GLY A 135 14.95 -3.52 25.53
C GLY A 135 15.84 -4.77 25.43
N ASN A 136 16.16 -5.23 24.22
CA ASN A 136 16.97 -6.43 23.97
C ASN A 136 18.43 -6.08 23.58
N LYS A 137 18.92 -4.89 24.00
CA LYS A 137 20.34 -4.48 23.86
C LYS A 137 21.07 -4.62 25.17
#